data_da351f4050cc880c3b79d7be2792984c
#
_entry.id   da351f4050cc880c3b79d7be2792984c
#
_cell.length_a   1.000
_cell.length_b   1.000
_cell.length_c   1.000
_cell.angle_alpha   90.00
_cell.angle_beta   90.00
_cell.angle_gamma   90.00
#
_symmetry.space_group_name_H-M   'P 1'
#
loop_
_entity.id
_entity.type
_entity.pdbx_description
1 polymer ?
#
loop_
_entity_poly.entity_id
_entity_poly.type
_entity_poly.pdbx_seq_one_letter_code
_entity_poly.pdbx_strand_id
1 'polypeptide(L)'
;TTNCNISDMWTRLYNCISRVNTALAQLEQLDSKTYALKDERVAEMKFLRAYGHFLLKRLYKNIPFVMNPNLTIEDYNNLSNTEYTNDEGWQLIINDLEDAYKVLPAKQKEVGRPSKAAAAAFLTKAYLYKAYHQDNAQSNEVTSISADDLKKVVEYSDPAIYQAGGFDLEADFHNNFRPETQYENGVESIWAIQYSMNDGTKLGNLNWSYGLIVPNIAGVTDGGCDFYKPSQNMVNAFRTNAEGLPLLNTFNDKDYDKSADYADPRLFLTVGIPGLPYEFNSNYMMDETDTWSRSHGLYGYYVTLKQNVDPDCGYLIKGSWWGTPENRIVFRYADVLLERAEALVQLNDGRIDEAIGLVNKLRTRAKQSLGVISNYETDYGVRMNISTYKGSYDQAQALKIVKMERRVEMGMESERFFDLVRWGEAADVLNKYYAEEASDCSIYKDAKFTKNKNEYLPIPFSQIS
;
A
#
# COMPACT_ATOMS: atom_id res chain seq x y z
N THR A 1 -12.22 22.35 -2.97
CA THR A 1 -11.13 22.70 -2.05
C THR A 1 -10.05 23.50 -2.75
N THR A 2 -9.47 24.46 -2.05
CA THR A 2 -8.30 25.24 -2.47
C THR A 2 -6.98 24.64 -1.96
N ASN A 3 -7.02 23.46 -1.36
CA ASN A 3 -5.85 22.77 -0.89
C ASN A 3 -4.95 22.36 -2.08
N CYS A 4 -3.75 22.92 -2.17
CA CYS A 4 -2.83 22.72 -3.27
C CYS A 4 -2.45 21.23 -3.44
N ASN A 5 -2.26 20.48 -2.35
CA ASN A 5 -1.87 19.08 -2.42
C ASN A 5 -2.92 18.19 -3.10
N ILE A 6 -4.22 18.45 -2.83
CA ILE A 6 -5.33 17.72 -3.47
C ILE A 6 -5.40 18.09 -4.96
N SER A 7 -5.30 19.37 -5.28
CA SER A 7 -5.28 19.84 -6.68
C SER A 7 -4.08 19.34 -7.46
N ASP A 8 -2.90 19.32 -6.84
CA ASP A 8 -1.68 18.80 -7.46
C ASP A 8 -1.77 17.30 -7.74
N MET A 9 -2.31 16.51 -6.82
CA MET A 9 -2.50 15.06 -7.01
C MET A 9 -3.41 14.79 -8.21
N TRP A 10 -4.56 15.47 -8.28
CA TRP A 10 -5.48 15.40 -9.42
C TRP A 10 -4.77 15.73 -10.73
N THR A 11 -4.15 16.89 -10.79
CA THR A 11 -3.47 17.39 -12.00
C THR A 11 -2.35 16.46 -12.46
N ARG A 12 -1.54 15.94 -11.54
CA ARG A 12 -0.42 15.02 -11.87
C ARG A 12 -0.91 13.70 -12.42
N LEU A 13 -2.00 13.15 -11.87
CA LEU A 13 -2.57 11.89 -12.34
C LEU A 13 -3.19 12.06 -13.73
N TYR A 14 -3.93 13.13 -14.00
CA TYR A 14 -4.44 13.41 -15.35
C TYR A 14 -3.33 13.73 -16.35
N ASN A 15 -2.25 14.39 -15.93
CA ASN A 15 -1.08 14.58 -16.78
C ASN A 15 -0.42 13.22 -17.13
N CYS A 16 -0.38 12.28 -16.21
CA CYS A 16 0.08 10.92 -16.50
C CYS A 16 -0.82 10.26 -17.56
N ILE A 17 -2.14 10.28 -17.38
CA ILE A 17 -3.12 9.72 -18.32
C ILE A 17 -3.01 10.37 -19.70
N SER A 18 -2.87 11.69 -19.77
CA SER A 18 -2.69 12.43 -21.02
C SER A 18 -1.43 12.00 -21.78
N ARG A 19 -0.30 11.86 -21.07
CA ARG A 19 0.96 11.38 -21.70
C ARG A 19 0.82 9.94 -22.20
N VAL A 20 0.14 9.08 -21.44
CA VAL A 20 -0.13 7.70 -21.83
C VAL A 20 -1.02 7.66 -23.08
N ASN A 21 -2.09 8.46 -23.14
CA ASN A 21 -2.95 8.55 -24.31
C ASN A 21 -2.21 9.11 -25.53
N THR A 22 -1.32 10.10 -25.37
CA THR A 22 -0.46 10.58 -26.45
C THR A 22 0.43 9.44 -27.01
N ALA A 23 1.01 8.63 -26.12
CA ALA A 23 1.80 7.46 -26.54
C ALA A 23 0.94 6.41 -27.26
N LEU A 24 -0.28 6.13 -26.78
CA LEU A 24 -1.21 5.22 -27.44
C LEU A 24 -1.57 5.70 -28.86
N ALA A 25 -1.91 7.00 -29.01
CA ALA A 25 -2.22 7.58 -30.33
C ALA A 25 -1.04 7.47 -31.32
N GLN A 26 0.19 7.65 -30.83
CA GLN A 26 1.39 7.45 -31.66
C GLN A 26 1.63 5.99 -32.01
N LEU A 27 1.45 5.07 -31.06
CA LEU A 27 1.60 3.63 -31.28
C LEU A 27 0.56 3.10 -32.29
N GLU A 28 -0.66 3.61 -32.29
CA GLU A 28 -1.71 3.24 -33.28
C GLU A 28 -1.25 3.48 -34.72
N GLN A 29 -0.46 4.51 -34.98
CA GLN A 29 0.02 4.87 -36.29
C GLN A 29 1.20 3.99 -36.78
N LEU A 30 1.83 3.23 -35.91
CA LEU A 30 2.95 2.35 -36.27
C LEU A 30 2.45 1.06 -36.92
N ASP A 31 3.22 0.55 -37.89
CA ASP A 31 3.01 -0.78 -38.45
C ASP A 31 3.69 -1.85 -37.57
N SER A 32 2.97 -2.84 -37.11
CA SER A 32 3.49 -3.96 -36.32
C SER A 32 4.58 -4.76 -37.06
N LYS A 33 4.61 -4.74 -38.40
CA LYS A 33 5.68 -5.37 -39.17
C LYS A 33 7.00 -4.63 -39.07
N THR A 34 6.96 -3.32 -38.88
CA THR A 34 8.16 -2.46 -38.73
C THR A 34 8.55 -2.25 -37.28
N TYR A 35 7.62 -2.37 -36.34
CA TYR A 35 7.85 -2.24 -34.91
C TYR A 35 7.29 -3.45 -34.15
N ALA A 36 8.09 -4.48 -34.03
CA ALA A 36 7.69 -5.77 -33.45
C ALA A 36 7.20 -5.69 -31.96
N LEU A 37 7.59 -4.64 -31.23
CA LEU A 37 7.18 -4.44 -29.84
C LEU A 37 5.88 -3.62 -29.70
N LYS A 38 5.22 -3.25 -30.80
CA LYS A 38 4.02 -2.39 -30.76
C LYS A 38 2.97 -2.88 -29.77
N ASP A 39 2.57 -4.13 -29.86
CA ASP A 39 1.49 -4.68 -29.04
C ASP A 39 1.86 -4.69 -27.55
N GLU A 40 3.13 -5.04 -27.25
CA GLU A 40 3.62 -5.00 -25.87
C GLU A 40 3.63 -3.57 -25.31
N ARG A 41 4.07 -2.57 -26.10
CA ARG A 41 4.06 -1.16 -25.68
C ARG A 41 2.66 -0.60 -25.52
N VAL A 42 1.71 -1.02 -26.36
CA VAL A 42 0.27 -0.68 -26.18
C VAL A 42 -0.24 -1.27 -24.87
N ALA A 43 0.10 -2.52 -24.55
CA ALA A 43 -0.29 -3.17 -23.31
C ALA A 43 0.29 -2.48 -22.06
N GLU A 44 1.58 -2.07 -22.12
CA GLU A 44 2.20 -1.27 -21.06
C GLU A 44 1.49 0.08 -20.86
N MET A 45 1.13 0.76 -21.93
CA MET A 45 0.42 2.04 -21.86
C MET A 45 -0.98 1.87 -21.28
N LYS A 46 -1.72 0.82 -21.66
CA LYS A 46 -3.02 0.50 -21.06
C LYS A 46 -2.90 0.21 -19.56
N PHE A 47 -1.90 -0.56 -19.14
CA PHE A 47 -1.61 -0.78 -17.72
C PHE A 47 -1.39 0.55 -16.96
N LEU A 48 -0.59 1.46 -17.51
CA LEU A 48 -0.31 2.76 -16.88
C LEU A 48 -1.53 3.68 -16.89
N ARG A 49 -2.40 3.62 -17.92
CA ARG A 49 -3.66 4.36 -17.94
C ARG A 49 -4.62 3.86 -16.87
N ALA A 50 -4.74 2.54 -16.75
CA ALA A 50 -5.50 1.92 -15.68
C ALA A 50 -4.99 2.31 -14.29
N TYR A 51 -3.67 2.35 -14.09
CA TYR A 51 -3.05 2.79 -12.84
C TYR A 51 -3.40 4.24 -12.49
N GLY A 52 -3.32 5.15 -13.47
CA GLY A 52 -3.70 6.55 -13.27
C GLY A 52 -5.17 6.71 -12.88
N HIS A 53 -6.09 6.06 -13.61
CA HIS A 53 -7.53 6.10 -13.30
C HIS A 53 -7.85 5.39 -11.97
N PHE A 54 -7.18 4.30 -11.63
CA PHE A 54 -7.36 3.61 -10.35
C PHE A 54 -7.03 4.53 -9.17
N LEU A 55 -5.89 5.22 -9.22
CA LEU A 55 -5.51 6.14 -8.15
C LEU A 55 -6.51 7.30 -8.03
N LEU A 56 -6.94 7.88 -9.15
CA LEU A 56 -7.98 8.91 -9.15
C LEU A 56 -9.28 8.39 -8.55
N LYS A 57 -9.75 7.23 -9.01
CA LYS A 57 -11.03 6.65 -8.57
C LYS A 57 -10.99 6.28 -7.08
N ARG A 58 -9.88 5.73 -6.59
CA ARG A 58 -9.68 5.41 -5.19
C ARG A 58 -9.68 6.66 -4.29
N LEU A 59 -9.22 7.81 -4.82
CA LEU A 59 -9.18 9.07 -4.09
C LEU A 59 -10.46 9.89 -4.19
N TYR A 60 -11.12 9.90 -5.36
CA TYR A 60 -12.22 10.84 -5.65
C TYR A 60 -13.55 10.18 -6.01
N LYS A 61 -13.63 8.85 -6.08
CA LYS A 61 -14.78 8.02 -6.48
C LYS A 61 -15.29 8.31 -7.90
N ASN A 62 -15.90 9.47 -8.10
CA ASN A 62 -16.51 9.88 -9.38
C ASN A 62 -15.55 10.80 -10.13
N ILE A 63 -15.01 10.33 -11.22
CA ILE A 63 -13.98 10.99 -12.01
C ILE A 63 -14.33 10.99 -13.50
N PRO A 64 -13.93 11.98 -14.28
CA PRO A 64 -13.93 11.88 -15.74
C PRO A 64 -12.96 10.78 -16.22
N PHE A 65 -13.42 9.88 -17.07
CA PHE A 65 -12.57 8.84 -17.67
C PHE A 65 -12.07 9.27 -19.05
N VAL A 66 -10.76 9.32 -19.24
CA VAL A 66 -10.10 9.72 -20.49
C VAL A 66 -9.61 8.46 -21.21
N MET A 67 -10.53 7.73 -21.84
CA MET A 67 -10.25 6.42 -22.46
C MET A 67 -9.87 6.50 -23.94
N ASN A 68 -10.34 7.54 -24.66
CA ASN A 68 -10.00 7.75 -26.05
C ASN A 68 -8.68 8.54 -26.18
N PRO A 69 -7.62 8.00 -26.83
CA PRO A 69 -6.34 8.70 -26.98
C PRO A 69 -6.39 9.88 -27.97
N ASN A 70 -7.44 9.98 -28.76
CA ASN A 70 -7.59 10.95 -29.85
C ASN A 70 -8.64 12.04 -29.56
N LEU A 71 -8.88 12.38 -28.27
CA LEU A 71 -9.82 13.43 -27.89
C LEU A 71 -9.38 14.81 -28.41
N THR A 72 -10.34 15.56 -28.93
CA THR A 72 -10.18 16.98 -29.23
C THR A 72 -10.32 17.83 -27.94
N ILE A 73 -9.98 19.11 -28.02
CA ILE A 73 -10.20 20.05 -26.89
C ILE A 73 -11.69 20.12 -26.51
N GLU A 74 -12.58 20.08 -27.50
CA GLU A 74 -14.03 20.09 -27.27
C GLU A 74 -14.48 18.84 -26.53
N ASP A 75 -13.97 17.65 -26.90
CA ASP A 75 -14.25 16.40 -26.20
C ASP A 75 -13.80 16.48 -24.73
N TYR A 76 -12.59 17.00 -24.45
CA TYR A 76 -12.10 17.20 -23.08
C TYR A 76 -13.02 18.10 -22.24
N ASN A 77 -13.55 19.18 -22.84
CA ASN A 77 -14.46 20.09 -22.16
C ASN A 77 -15.84 19.48 -21.87
N ASN A 78 -16.21 18.41 -22.57
CA ASN A 78 -17.47 17.71 -22.40
C ASN A 78 -17.37 16.46 -21.50
N LEU A 79 -16.18 16.12 -20.99
CA LEU A 79 -16.03 15.00 -20.06
C LEU A 79 -16.77 15.27 -18.74
N SER A 80 -17.53 14.28 -18.28
CA SER A 80 -18.25 14.37 -17.02
C SER A 80 -17.77 13.32 -16.02
N ASN A 81 -17.72 13.70 -14.75
CA ASN A 81 -17.44 12.77 -13.66
C ASN A 81 -18.66 11.91 -13.26
N THR A 82 -19.81 12.15 -13.89
CA THR A 82 -21.04 11.39 -13.70
C THR A 82 -21.48 10.60 -14.95
N GLU A 83 -20.60 10.49 -15.95
CA GLU A 83 -20.83 9.75 -17.17
C GLU A 83 -21.02 8.24 -16.91
N TYR A 84 -20.25 7.73 -15.95
CA TYR A 84 -20.26 6.32 -15.58
C TYR A 84 -20.66 6.14 -14.11
N THR A 85 -21.41 5.06 -13.84
CA THR A 85 -21.63 4.60 -12.47
C THR A 85 -20.30 4.18 -11.81
N ASN A 86 -20.32 3.93 -10.50
CA ASN A 86 -19.12 3.49 -9.81
C ASN A 86 -18.59 2.16 -10.37
N ASP A 87 -19.47 1.20 -10.63
CA ASP A 87 -19.11 -0.12 -11.13
C ASP A 87 -18.65 -0.09 -12.60
N GLU A 88 -19.30 0.72 -13.45
CA GLU A 88 -18.84 0.96 -14.82
C GLU A 88 -17.45 1.58 -14.87
N GLY A 89 -17.17 2.54 -13.98
CA GLY A 89 -15.83 3.13 -13.85
C GLY A 89 -14.76 2.11 -13.44
N TRP A 90 -15.07 1.17 -12.54
CA TRP A 90 -14.18 0.05 -12.24
C TRP A 90 -13.99 -0.86 -13.45
N GLN A 91 -15.07 -1.12 -14.22
CA GLN A 91 -14.99 -1.96 -15.42
C GLN A 91 -14.09 -1.35 -16.51
N LEU A 92 -14.07 -0.01 -16.68
CA LEU A 92 -13.15 0.65 -17.62
C LEU A 92 -11.68 0.40 -17.26
N ILE A 93 -11.34 0.50 -15.96
CA ILE A 93 -10.00 0.19 -15.45
C ILE A 93 -9.65 -1.29 -15.71
N ILE A 94 -10.58 -2.19 -15.39
CA ILE A 94 -10.43 -3.63 -15.58
C ILE A 94 -10.21 -3.98 -17.06
N ASN A 95 -10.93 -3.37 -17.98
CA ASN A 95 -10.77 -3.63 -19.42
C ASN A 95 -9.34 -3.32 -19.91
N ASP A 96 -8.77 -2.19 -19.51
CA ASP A 96 -7.38 -1.85 -19.85
C ASP A 96 -6.37 -2.87 -19.26
N LEU A 97 -6.63 -3.33 -18.01
CA LEU A 97 -5.78 -4.32 -17.35
C LEU A 97 -5.90 -5.71 -17.97
N GLU A 98 -7.10 -6.13 -18.38
CA GLU A 98 -7.31 -7.41 -19.07
C GLU A 98 -6.62 -7.43 -20.44
N ASP A 99 -6.68 -6.32 -21.16
CA ASP A 99 -5.94 -6.18 -22.40
C ASP A 99 -4.43 -6.23 -22.18
N ALA A 100 -3.94 -5.59 -21.14
CA ALA A 100 -2.53 -5.66 -20.74
C ALA A 100 -2.14 -7.10 -20.36
N TYR A 101 -2.94 -7.77 -19.54
CA TYR A 101 -2.68 -9.14 -19.08
C TYR A 101 -2.58 -10.17 -20.24
N LYS A 102 -3.38 -10.00 -21.30
CA LYS A 102 -3.35 -10.89 -22.47
C LYS A 102 -2.02 -10.85 -23.22
N VAL A 103 -1.35 -9.68 -23.25
CA VAL A 103 -0.21 -9.40 -24.11
C VAL A 103 1.12 -9.38 -23.35
N LEU A 104 1.14 -8.85 -22.13
CA LEU A 104 2.39 -8.68 -21.37
C LEU A 104 3.09 -10.02 -21.08
N PRO A 105 4.43 -10.07 -21.17
CA PRO A 105 5.20 -11.28 -20.87
C PRO A 105 5.15 -11.60 -19.35
N ALA A 106 5.33 -12.87 -19.00
CA ALA A 106 5.36 -13.31 -17.61
C ALA A 106 6.42 -12.56 -16.78
N LYS A 107 7.57 -12.28 -17.41
CA LYS A 107 8.67 -11.48 -16.83
C LYS A 107 9.19 -10.49 -17.87
N GLN A 108 9.44 -9.26 -17.46
CA GLN A 108 10.07 -8.23 -18.30
C GLN A 108 11.59 -8.37 -18.29
N LYS A 109 12.21 -7.96 -19.40
CA LYS A 109 13.68 -7.86 -19.51
C LYS A 109 14.22 -6.65 -18.74
N GLU A 110 13.48 -5.55 -18.77
CA GLU A 110 13.81 -4.30 -18.11
C GLU A 110 12.98 -4.16 -16.83
N VAL A 111 13.64 -3.99 -15.69
CA VAL A 111 12.99 -3.73 -14.42
C VAL A 111 12.13 -2.45 -14.47
N GLY A 112 11.04 -2.42 -13.72
CA GLY A 112 10.12 -1.28 -13.72
C GLY A 112 9.06 -1.32 -14.81
N ARG A 113 9.22 -2.12 -15.88
CA ARG A 113 8.14 -2.35 -16.85
C ARG A 113 7.10 -3.32 -16.29
N PRO A 114 5.81 -3.07 -16.52
CA PRO A 114 4.77 -3.97 -16.03
C PRO A 114 4.84 -5.32 -16.75
N SER A 115 4.76 -6.40 -15.98
CA SER A 115 4.69 -7.78 -16.46
C SER A 115 3.23 -8.29 -16.44
N LYS A 116 3.01 -9.51 -16.95
CA LYS A 116 1.72 -10.21 -16.82
C LYS A 116 1.33 -10.37 -15.34
N ALA A 117 2.29 -10.69 -14.46
CA ALA A 117 2.05 -10.79 -13.03
C ALA A 117 1.64 -9.42 -12.41
N ALA A 118 2.24 -8.32 -12.88
CA ALA A 118 1.82 -6.97 -12.45
C ALA A 118 0.39 -6.65 -12.88
N ALA A 119 0.02 -7.00 -14.12
CA ALA A 119 -1.35 -6.83 -14.59
C ALA A 119 -2.35 -7.71 -13.81
N ALA A 120 -1.97 -8.96 -13.48
CA ALA A 120 -2.78 -9.87 -12.68
C ALA A 120 -2.98 -9.35 -11.24
N ALA A 121 -1.92 -8.88 -10.57
CA ALA A 121 -2.00 -8.29 -9.24
C ALA A 121 -2.93 -7.07 -9.23
N PHE A 122 -2.84 -6.26 -10.29
CA PHE A 122 -3.70 -5.10 -10.41
C PHE A 122 -5.16 -5.46 -10.71
N LEU A 123 -5.41 -6.48 -11.54
CA LEU A 123 -6.75 -7.05 -11.77
C LEU A 123 -7.34 -7.61 -10.48
N THR A 124 -6.55 -8.35 -9.69
CA THR A 124 -6.93 -8.84 -8.37
C THR A 124 -7.47 -7.70 -7.51
N LYS A 125 -6.70 -6.61 -7.39
CA LYS A 125 -7.09 -5.42 -6.61
C LYS A 125 -8.32 -4.72 -7.22
N ALA A 126 -8.37 -4.48 -8.51
CA ALA A 126 -9.46 -3.77 -9.17
C ALA A 126 -10.80 -4.53 -9.06
N TYR A 127 -10.78 -5.85 -9.27
CA TYR A 127 -11.96 -6.69 -9.05
C TYR A 127 -12.38 -6.75 -7.59
N LEU A 128 -11.43 -6.75 -6.65
CA LEU A 128 -11.75 -6.71 -5.22
C LEU A 128 -12.45 -5.39 -4.85
N TYR A 129 -12.00 -4.25 -5.39
CA TYR A 129 -12.71 -2.97 -5.20
C TYR A 129 -14.10 -2.98 -5.82
N LYS A 130 -14.25 -3.51 -7.06
CA LYS A 130 -15.55 -3.61 -7.73
C LYS A 130 -16.50 -4.56 -7.00
N ALA A 131 -15.98 -5.65 -6.41
CA ALA A 131 -16.80 -6.63 -5.69
C ALA A 131 -17.59 -6.02 -4.52
N TYR A 132 -17.05 -5.00 -3.86
CA TYR A 132 -17.76 -4.27 -2.81
C TYR A 132 -18.56 -3.11 -3.43
N HIS A 133 -19.79 -3.39 -3.85
CA HIS A 133 -20.64 -2.44 -4.57
C HIS A 133 -20.95 -1.18 -3.78
N GLN A 134 -20.54 -0.03 -4.31
CA GLN A 134 -20.84 1.31 -3.80
C GLN A 134 -21.51 2.16 -4.89
N ASP A 135 -22.43 1.54 -5.64
CA ASP A 135 -23.01 2.14 -6.85
C ASP A 135 -24.20 3.07 -6.59
N ASN A 136 -24.42 3.43 -5.32
CA ASN A 136 -25.38 4.48 -4.98
C ASN A 136 -24.74 5.85 -5.16
N ALA A 137 -25.31 6.68 -6.03
CA ALA A 137 -24.84 8.04 -6.30
C ALA A 137 -24.92 8.98 -5.09
N GLN A 138 -25.79 8.69 -4.12
CA GLN A 138 -26.03 9.50 -2.91
C GLN A 138 -25.30 8.98 -1.67
N SER A 139 -24.60 7.85 -1.76
CA SER A 139 -24.01 7.18 -0.60
C SER A 139 -22.69 6.49 -0.98
N ASN A 140 -21.80 6.36 0.01
CA ASN A 140 -20.56 5.56 -0.10
C ASN A 140 -20.69 4.21 0.63
N GLU A 141 -21.90 3.80 0.94
CA GLU A 141 -22.16 2.54 1.62
C GLU A 141 -21.94 1.34 0.68
N VAL A 142 -21.38 0.27 1.23
CA VAL A 142 -21.33 -1.02 0.55
C VAL A 142 -22.72 -1.64 0.61
N THR A 143 -23.37 -1.79 -0.54
CA THR A 143 -24.75 -2.29 -0.64
C THR A 143 -24.81 -3.80 -0.78
N SER A 144 -23.78 -4.40 -1.37
CA SER A 144 -23.66 -5.85 -1.57
C SER A 144 -22.21 -6.23 -1.91
N ILE A 145 -21.91 -7.52 -1.86
CA ILE A 145 -20.60 -8.07 -2.27
C ILE A 145 -20.86 -9.07 -3.41
N SER A 146 -20.24 -8.80 -4.57
CA SER A 146 -20.39 -9.58 -5.79
C SER A 146 -19.58 -10.87 -5.75
N ALA A 147 -20.23 -12.03 -5.72
CA ALA A 147 -19.57 -13.32 -5.80
C ALA A 147 -18.85 -13.53 -7.15
N ASP A 148 -19.36 -12.97 -8.24
CA ASP A 148 -18.73 -13.14 -9.55
C ASP A 148 -17.45 -12.33 -9.69
N ASP A 149 -17.41 -11.11 -9.16
CA ASP A 149 -16.17 -10.33 -9.10
C ASP A 149 -15.16 -10.95 -8.13
N LEU A 150 -15.60 -11.53 -7.01
CA LEU A 150 -14.71 -12.27 -6.10
C LEU A 150 -14.11 -13.53 -6.76
N LYS A 151 -14.86 -14.24 -7.62
CA LYS A 151 -14.28 -15.34 -8.41
C LYS A 151 -13.19 -14.86 -9.36
N LYS A 152 -13.33 -13.64 -9.90
CA LYS A 152 -12.27 -13.01 -10.70
C LYS A 152 -11.05 -12.64 -9.86
N VAL A 153 -11.23 -12.18 -8.63
CA VAL A 153 -10.12 -12.01 -7.68
C VAL A 153 -9.36 -13.31 -7.49
N VAL A 154 -10.06 -14.44 -7.28
CA VAL A 154 -9.45 -15.77 -7.12
C VAL A 154 -8.74 -16.22 -8.41
N GLU A 155 -9.31 -15.95 -9.60
CA GLU A 155 -8.73 -16.27 -10.89
C GLU A 155 -7.39 -15.54 -11.11
N TYR A 156 -7.35 -14.21 -10.95
CA TYR A 156 -6.16 -13.41 -11.20
C TYR A 156 -5.11 -13.46 -10.06
N SER A 157 -5.49 -13.94 -8.90
CA SER A 157 -4.57 -14.21 -7.79
C SER A 157 -4.04 -15.64 -7.74
N ASP A 158 -4.23 -16.44 -8.81
CA ASP A 158 -3.71 -17.81 -8.88
C ASP A 158 -2.18 -17.81 -8.74
N PRO A 159 -1.60 -18.57 -7.78
CA PRO A 159 -0.17 -18.62 -7.55
C PRO A 159 0.66 -18.99 -8.79
N ALA A 160 0.11 -19.78 -9.71
CA ALA A 160 0.81 -20.18 -10.93
C ALA A 160 1.17 -18.98 -11.83
N ILE A 161 0.37 -17.92 -11.83
CA ILE A 161 0.64 -16.70 -12.60
C ILE A 161 1.93 -16.02 -12.09
N TYR A 162 2.08 -15.94 -10.78
CA TYR A 162 3.22 -15.27 -10.12
C TYR A 162 4.48 -16.12 -10.19
N GLN A 163 4.36 -17.43 -9.98
CA GLN A 163 5.46 -18.38 -10.13
C GLN A 163 6.04 -18.38 -11.55
N ALA A 164 5.20 -18.26 -12.59
CA ALA A 164 5.65 -18.13 -13.97
C ALA A 164 6.49 -16.86 -14.20
N GLY A 165 6.27 -15.80 -13.43
CA GLY A 165 7.08 -14.56 -13.41
C GLY A 165 8.30 -14.63 -12.49
N GLY A 166 8.44 -15.69 -11.70
CA GLY A 166 9.50 -15.87 -10.71
C GLY A 166 9.25 -15.13 -9.40
N PHE A 167 7.96 -14.84 -9.07
CA PHE A 167 7.58 -14.14 -7.84
C PHE A 167 7.17 -15.12 -6.73
N ASP A 168 7.60 -14.81 -5.51
CA ASP A 168 7.22 -15.47 -4.25
C ASP A 168 7.41 -14.49 -3.09
N LEU A 169 7.17 -14.91 -1.86
CA LEU A 169 7.50 -14.12 -0.67
C LEU A 169 9.03 -14.03 -0.49
N GLU A 170 9.50 -12.87 -0.03
CA GLU A 170 10.85 -12.76 0.51
C GLU A 170 11.03 -13.71 1.71
N ALA A 171 12.23 -14.28 1.84
CA ALA A 171 12.56 -15.16 2.95
C ALA A 171 12.57 -14.41 4.30
N ASP A 172 13.01 -13.16 4.27
CA ASP A 172 12.95 -12.24 5.39
C ASP A 172 12.06 -11.04 5.01
N PHE A 173 11.08 -10.71 5.85
CA PHE A 173 10.15 -9.60 5.66
C PHE A 173 10.87 -8.27 5.40
N HIS A 174 11.97 -8.01 6.13
CA HIS A 174 12.72 -6.77 6.04
C HIS A 174 13.34 -6.55 4.67
N ASN A 175 13.66 -7.62 3.91
CA ASN A 175 14.27 -7.50 2.58
C ASN A 175 13.41 -6.69 1.59
N ASN A 176 12.09 -6.60 1.81
CA ASN A 176 11.21 -5.76 0.98
C ASN A 176 11.45 -4.24 1.13
N PHE A 177 12.16 -3.81 2.17
CA PHE A 177 12.29 -2.41 2.57
C PHE A 177 13.76 -1.99 2.74
N ARG A 178 14.67 -2.70 2.09
CA ARG A 178 16.10 -2.43 2.15
C ARG A 178 16.58 -1.72 0.90
N PRO A 179 17.39 -0.64 1.05
CA PRO A 179 17.85 0.18 -0.08
C PRO A 179 19.03 -0.41 -0.86
N GLU A 180 19.65 -1.50 -0.35
CA GLU A 180 20.81 -2.09 -1.01
C GLU A 180 20.41 -2.82 -2.30
N THR A 181 21.18 -2.64 -3.36
CA THR A 181 20.89 -3.11 -4.72
C THR A 181 20.50 -4.59 -4.81
N GLN A 182 21.04 -5.46 -3.92
CA GLN A 182 20.70 -6.89 -3.93
C GLN A 182 19.28 -7.20 -3.44
N TYR A 183 18.63 -6.27 -2.75
CA TYR A 183 17.25 -6.41 -2.26
C TYR A 183 16.24 -5.66 -3.14
N GLU A 184 16.72 -4.72 -3.97
CA GLU A 184 15.88 -4.01 -4.89
C GLU A 184 15.32 -4.93 -5.98
N ASN A 185 14.04 -4.79 -6.29
CA ASN A 185 13.32 -5.68 -7.21
C ASN A 185 13.40 -7.16 -6.83
N GLY A 186 13.36 -7.46 -5.53
CA GLY A 186 13.37 -8.82 -4.98
C GLY A 186 12.18 -9.65 -5.44
N VAL A 187 12.19 -10.93 -5.04
CA VAL A 187 11.18 -11.92 -5.50
C VAL A 187 9.75 -11.59 -5.10
N GLU A 188 9.53 -10.77 -4.09
CA GLU A 188 8.20 -10.34 -3.65
C GLU A 188 7.72 -9.07 -4.36
N SER A 189 8.63 -8.24 -4.90
CA SER A 189 8.31 -6.99 -5.59
C SER A 189 7.77 -7.25 -6.99
N ILE A 190 6.45 -7.31 -7.15
CA ILE A 190 5.80 -7.58 -8.44
C ILE A 190 5.93 -6.39 -9.39
N TRP A 191 5.74 -5.17 -8.87
CA TRP A 191 5.95 -3.94 -9.62
C TRP A 191 6.29 -2.79 -8.69
N ALA A 192 7.32 -2.01 -9.05
CA ALA A 192 7.81 -0.89 -8.28
C ALA A 192 8.14 0.31 -9.17
N ILE A 193 7.94 1.52 -8.64
CA ILE A 193 8.47 2.75 -9.23
C ILE A 193 9.97 2.74 -8.96
N GLN A 194 10.76 2.83 -10.03
CA GLN A 194 12.21 2.72 -9.99
C GLN A 194 12.83 4.08 -9.67
N TYR A 195 13.73 4.07 -8.71
CA TYR A 195 14.63 5.17 -8.39
C TYR A 195 16.08 4.75 -8.61
N SER A 196 17.02 5.68 -8.60
CA SER A 196 18.42 5.37 -8.85
C SER A 196 19.36 6.40 -8.23
N MET A 197 20.58 5.97 -7.95
CA MET A 197 21.75 6.80 -7.67
C MET A 197 22.92 6.32 -8.53
N ASN A 198 23.92 7.17 -8.70
CA ASN A 198 25.13 6.84 -9.50
C ASN A 198 24.83 6.39 -10.94
N ASP A 199 23.74 6.89 -11.52
CA ASP A 199 23.24 6.58 -12.87
C ASP A 199 23.87 7.43 -13.98
N GLY A 200 24.97 8.14 -13.69
CA GLY A 200 25.64 9.07 -14.58
C GLY A 200 25.12 10.51 -14.52
N THR A 201 24.05 10.76 -13.78
CA THR A 201 23.57 12.11 -13.47
C THR A 201 24.16 12.61 -12.14
N LYS A 202 24.05 13.92 -11.87
CA LYS A 202 24.65 14.53 -10.66
C LYS A 202 24.06 14.02 -9.35
N LEU A 203 22.75 13.77 -9.32
CA LEU A 203 22.01 13.40 -8.12
C LEU A 203 21.26 12.07 -8.24
N GLY A 204 21.30 11.41 -9.39
CA GLY A 204 20.44 10.27 -9.67
C GLY A 204 18.98 10.66 -9.86
N ASN A 205 18.10 9.67 -9.94
CA ASN A 205 16.65 9.81 -9.88
C ASN A 205 16.16 9.38 -8.50
N LEU A 206 16.36 10.23 -7.49
CA LEU A 206 16.07 9.91 -6.10
C LEU A 206 14.58 10.08 -5.74
N ASN A 207 14.13 9.29 -4.79
CA ASN A 207 12.85 9.47 -4.11
C ASN A 207 12.93 10.62 -3.10
N TRP A 208 12.60 11.82 -3.53
CA TRP A 208 12.63 13.03 -2.69
C TRP A 208 11.45 13.09 -1.71
N SER A 209 10.43 12.25 -1.85
CA SER A 209 9.34 12.17 -0.86
C SER A 209 9.83 11.60 0.49
N TYR A 210 10.98 10.96 0.51
CA TYR A 210 11.67 10.50 1.71
C TYR A 210 11.85 11.61 2.76
N GLY A 211 12.19 12.82 2.33
CA GLY A 211 12.33 13.97 3.22
C GLY A 211 11.06 14.30 4.04
N LEU A 212 9.88 13.84 3.61
CA LEU A 212 8.63 14.03 4.34
C LEU A 212 8.49 13.07 5.53
N ILE A 213 9.13 11.91 5.49
CA ILE A 213 8.95 10.82 6.47
C ILE A 213 10.15 10.63 7.38
N VAL A 214 11.34 11.04 6.96
CA VAL A 214 12.55 10.92 7.78
C VAL A 214 12.43 11.77 9.06
N PRO A 215 12.78 11.24 10.25
CA PRO A 215 12.80 12.01 11.48
C PRO A 215 13.88 13.11 11.44
N ASN A 216 13.67 14.16 12.21
CA ASN A 216 14.61 15.28 12.31
C ASN A 216 15.66 15.02 13.42
N ILE A 217 16.62 14.13 13.16
CA ILE A 217 17.71 13.82 14.10
C ILE A 217 18.78 14.91 14.00
N ALA A 218 19.00 15.65 15.08
CA ALA A 218 19.93 16.79 15.12
C ALA A 218 21.36 16.42 14.67
N GLY A 219 21.88 17.14 13.68
CA GLY A 219 23.22 16.89 13.11
C GLY A 219 23.29 15.70 12.15
N VAL A 220 22.20 14.94 11.97
CA VAL A 220 22.15 13.73 11.13
C VAL A 220 21.15 13.91 9.99
N THR A 221 19.87 14.09 10.31
CA THR A 221 18.79 14.28 9.34
C THR A 221 18.10 15.63 9.49
N ASP A 222 18.87 16.68 9.75
CA ASP A 222 18.37 18.04 9.92
C ASP A 222 17.43 18.46 8.77
N GLY A 223 16.23 18.92 9.13
CA GLY A 223 15.20 19.31 8.19
C GLY A 223 14.25 18.18 7.77
N GLY A 224 14.39 16.97 8.28
CA GLY A 224 13.40 15.91 8.15
C GLY A 224 12.04 16.34 8.68
N CYS A 225 10.94 15.97 8.01
CA CYS A 225 9.60 16.42 8.37
C CYS A 225 8.89 15.53 9.38
N ASP A 226 9.32 14.27 9.52
CA ASP A 226 8.75 13.27 10.43
C ASP A 226 7.22 13.12 10.28
N PHE A 227 6.74 13.10 9.04
CA PHE A 227 5.34 12.82 8.73
C PHE A 227 5.11 11.30 8.59
N TYR A 228 3.85 10.90 8.37
CA TYR A 228 3.47 9.51 8.17
C TYR A 228 3.83 8.63 9.38
N LYS A 229 3.41 9.09 10.56
CA LYS A 229 3.73 8.45 11.83
C LYS A 229 2.83 7.26 12.15
N PRO A 230 3.39 6.14 12.62
CA PRO A 230 2.61 5.08 13.25
C PRO A 230 1.88 5.60 14.50
N SER A 231 0.67 5.13 14.76
CA SER A 231 -0.09 5.44 15.96
C SER A 231 0.10 4.38 17.06
N GLN A 232 -0.26 4.70 18.29
CA GLN A 232 -0.33 3.72 19.38
C GLN A 232 -1.24 2.55 19.01
N ASN A 233 -2.40 2.82 18.41
CA ASN A 233 -3.34 1.82 17.94
C ASN A 233 -2.71 0.89 16.87
N MET A 234 -1.79 1.38 16.04
CA MET A 234 -1.02 0.54 15.12
C MET A 234 -0.05 -0.36 15.86
N VAL A 235 0.70 0.16 16.82
CA VAL A 235 1.62 -0.62 17.67
C VAL A 235 0.86 -1.70 18.43
N ASN A 236 -0.27 -1.35 19.03
CA ASN A 236 -1.12 -2.29 19.76
C ASN A 236 -1.65 -3.44 18.87
N ALA A 237 -1.85 -3.21 17.57
CA ALA A 237 -2.31 -4.25 16.63
C ALA A 237 -1.32 -5.41 16.46
N PHE A 238 -0.05 -5.21 16.74
CA PHE A 238 0.96 -6.27 16.71
C PHE A 238 1.02 -7.12 17.99
N ARG A 239 0.27 -6.77 19.03
CA ARG A 239 0.25 -7.56 20.27
C ARG A 239 -0.28 -8.97 20.01
N THR A 240 0.38 -9.95 20.63
CA THR A 240 -0.01 -11.34 20.57
C THR A 240 -0.24 -11.91 21.97
N ASN A 241 -0.97 -13.01 22.05
CA ASN A 241 -1.11 -13.77 23.29
C ASN A 241 0.09 -14.70 23.53
N ALA A 242 0.06 -15.46 24.63
CA ALA A 242 1.13 -16.40 24.99
C ALA A 242 1.36 -17.51 23.94
N GLU A 243 0.32 -17.84 23.16
CA GLU A 243 0.37 -18.80 22.07
C GLU A 243 0.90 -18.19 20.77
N GLY A 244 1.15 -16.88 20.72
CA GLY A 244 1.65 -16.16 19.55
C GLY A 244 0.56 -15.81 18.53
N LEU A 245 -0.71 -15.80 18.91
CA LEU A 245 -1.83 -15.38 18.05
C LEU A 245 -2.22 -13.92 18.33
N PRO A 246 -2.65 -13.15 17.32
CA PRO A 246 -3.09 -11.77 17.49
C PRO A 246 -4.28 -11.64 18.44
N LEU A 247 -4.34 -10.55 19.18
CA LEU A 247 -5.45 -10.20 20.07
C LEU A 247 -6.59 -9.56 19.25
N LEU A 248 -7.30 -10.35 18.44
CA LEU A 248 -8.24 -9.88 17.40
C LEU A 248 -9.29 -8.87 17.90
N ASN A 249 -9.78 -9.02 19.13
CA ASN A 249 -10.83 -8.17 19.70
C ASN A 249 -10.32 -7.23 20.81
N THR A 250 -9.16 -7.52 21.40
CA THR A 250 -8.64 -6.87 22.62
C THR A 250 -7.26 -6.24 22.42
N PHE A 251 -6.80 -6.15 21.18
CA PHE A 251 -5.45 -5.63 20.88
C PHE A 251 -5.24 -4.20 21.42
N ASN A 252 -6.29 -3.39 21.52
CA ASN A 252 -6.25 -1.97 21.92
C ASN A 252 -6.88 -1.72 23.31
N ASP A 253 -7.08 -2.75 24.14
CA ASP A 253 -7.62 -2.57 25.49
C ASP A 253 -6.61 -1.92 26.46
N LYS A 254 -5.35 -1.93 26.10
CA LYS A 254 -4.23 -1.23 26.75
C LYS A 254 -3.10 -1.00 25.77
N ASP A 255 -2.22 -0.08 26.10
CA ASP A 255 -1.01 0.17 25.32
C ASP A 255 -0.01 -0.96 25.43
N TYR A 256 0.74 -1.15 24.34
CA TYR A 256 1.82 -2.12 24.29
C TYR A 256 2.95 -1.74 25.24
N ASP A 257 3.29 -2.67 26.12
CA ASP A 257 4.49 -2.60 27.00
C ASP A 257 5.53 -3.58 26.48
N LYS A 258 6.66 -3.04 25.99
CA LYS A 258 7.73 -3.85 25.38
C LYS A 258 8.36 -4.88 26.33
N SER A 259 8.27 -4.65 27.65
CA SER A 259 8.85 -5.54 28.66
C SER A 259 7.86 -6.62 29.15
N ALA A 260 6.57 -6.39 28.99
CA ALA A 260 5.52 -7.23 29.55
C ALA A 260 4.71 -8.00 28.48
N ASP A 261 4.48 -7.37 27.32
CA ASP A 261 3.63 -7.93 26.27
C ASP A 261 4.43 -8.69 25.21
N TYR A 262 3.84 -9.74 24.67
CA TYR A 262 4.33 -10.37 23.45
C TYR A 262 3.86 -9.57 22.22
N ALA A 263 4.74 -9.49 21.20
CA ALA A 263 4.42 -8.88 19.92
C ALA A 263 4.88 -9.77 18.75
N ASP A 264 4.18 -9.60 17.63
CA ASP A 264 4.62 -10.09 16.33
C ASP A 264 5.95 -9.43 15.94
N PRO A 265 6.98 -10.17 15.51
CA PRO A 265 8.29 -9.61 15.16
C PRO A 265 8.22 -8.47 14.12
N ARG A 266 7.21 -8.47 13.24
CA ARG A 266 7.01 -7.40 12.25
C ARG A 266 6.79 -6.02 12.89
N LEU A 267 6.39 -5.94 14.17
CA LEU A 267 6.34 -4.67 14.90
C LEU A 267 7.68 -3.94 14.81
N PHE A 268 8.76 -4.63 15.14
CA PHE A 268 10.11 -4.07 15.22
C PHE A 268 10.77 -3.84 13.84
N LEU A 269 10.16 -4.35 12.78
CA LEU A 269 10.55 -4.14 11.38
C LEU A 269 9.68 -3.08 10.67
N THR A 270 8.63 -2.59 11.34
CA THR A 270 7.67 -1.64 10.79
C THR A 270 7.69 -0.31 11.53
N VAL A 271 7.86 -0.37 12.85
CA VAL A 271 7.71 0.79 13.76
C VAL A 271 8.97 0.99 14.58
N GLY A 272 9.54 2.16 14.47
CA GLY A 272 10.59 2.64 15.40
C GLY A 272 9.94 3.02 16.72
N ILE A 273 10.43 2.41 17.79
CA ILE A 273 9.90 2.53 19.16
C ILE A 273 10.95 3.14 20.08
N PRO A 274 10.60 4.11 20.95
CA PRO A 274 11.54 4.66 21.92
C PRO A 274 12.23 3.58 22.77
N GLY A 275 13.54 3.73 22.96
CA GLY A 275 14.41 2.76 23.62
C GLY A 275 14.89 1.61 22.73
N LEU A 276 14.64 1.67 21.42
CA LEU A 276 15.18 0.76 20.40
C LEU A 276 16.01 1.53 19.36
N PRO A 277 16.92 0.85 18.64
CA PRO A 277 17.70 1.46 17.56
C PRO A 277 16.81 1.92 16.40
N TYR A 278 17.06 3.13 15.89
CA TYR A 278 16.50 3.57 14.61
C TYR A 278 17.24 2.89 13.45
N GLU A 279 16.47 2.35 12.50
CA GLU A 279 17.01 1.62 11.34
C GLU A 279 18.07 0.58 11.72
N PHE A 280 17.84 -0.08 12.88
CA PHE A 280 18.67 -1.16 13.43
C PHE A 280 20.12 -0.75 13.76
N ASN A 281 20.44 0.55 13.74
CA ASN A 281 21.74 1.12 14.05
C ASN A 281 21.79 1.60 15.51
N SER A 282 22.55 0.91 16.35
CA SER A 282 22.69 1.26 17.79
C SER A 282 23.34 2.61 18.08
N ASN A 283 23.93 3.27 17.08
CA ASN A 283 24.39 4.66 17.22
C ASN A 283 23.21 5.65 17.33
N TYR A 284 22.04 5.25 16.90
CA TYR A 284 20.84 6.09 16.86
C TYR A 284 19.73 5.48 17.72
N MET A 285 19.91 5.57 19.06
CA MET A 285 18.89 5.10 20.00
C MET A 285 17.75 6.11 20.10
N MET A 286 16.55 5.65 19.78
CA MET A 286 15.34 6.49 19.85
C MET A 286 14.97 6.81 21.29
N ASP A 287 14.46 8.00 21.53
CA ASP A 287 13.93 8.42 22.83
C ASP A 287 12.58 9.16 22.68
N GLU A 288 11.98 9.54 23.81
CA GLU A 288 10.71 10.26 23.85
C GLU A 288 10.94 11.78 23.85
N THR A 289 11.73 12.29 22.94
CA THR A 289 12.02 13.72 22.78
C THR A 289 11.61 14.26 21.42
N ASP A 290 11.49 15.58 21.30
CA ASP A 290 11.22 16.25 20.02
C ASP A 290 12.38 16.11 19.00
N THR A 291 13.52 15.59 19.40
CA THR A 291 14.62 15.23 18.49
C THR A 291 14.21 14.09 17.57
N TRP A 292 13.59 13.05 18.14
CA TRP A 292 13.15 11.87 17.41
C TRP A 292 11.74 11.99 16.86
N SER A 293 10.90 12.79 17.51
CA SER A 293 9.50 12.92 17.13
C SER A 293 9.09 14.38 17.13
N ARG A 294 8.97 14.95 15.95
CA ARG A 294 8.52 16.33 15.78
C ARG A 294 7.13 16.52 16.43
N SER A 295 7.08 17.40 17.44
CA SER A 295 5.83 17.72 18.13
C SER A 295 5.11 16.47 18.66
N HIS A 296 5.79 15.65 19.43
CA HIS A 296 5.29 14.37 19.93
C HIS A 296 3.93 14.47 20.64
N GLY A 297 3.67 15.52 21.42
CA GLY A 297 2.37 15.73 22.06
C GLY A 297 1.21 15.99 21.09
N LEU A 298 1.52 16.29 19.81
CA LEU A 298 0.52 16.46 18.75
C LEU A 298 0.37 15.19 17.91
N TYR A 299 1.47 14.48 17.61
CA TYR A 299 1.54 13.42 16.63
C TYR A 299 2.03 12.06 17.16
N GLY A 300 2.44 11.96 18.43
CA GLY A 300 3.00 10.75 19.04
C GLY A 300 4.51 10.55 18.79
N TYR A 301 5.08 9.52 19.42
CA TYR A 301 6.54 9.27 19.45
C TYR A 301 7.06 8.35 18.35
N TYR A 302 6.21 7.54 17.74
CA TYR A 302 6.64 6.49 16.81
C TYR A 302 7.09 7.04 15.47
N VAL A 303 8.03 6.35 14.81
CA VAL A 303 8.44 6.63 13.43
C VAL A 303 8.26 5.38 12.56
N THR A 304 8.05 5.55 11.26
CA THR A 304 8.02 4.40 10.34
C THR A 304 9.44 3.93 10.05
N LEU A 305 9.64 2.60 9.91
CA LEU A 305 10.91 2.02 9.48
C LEU A 305 10.84 1.52 8.02
N LYS A 306 9.66 1.17 7.51
CA LYS A 306 9.51 0.55 6.19
C LYS A 306 9.93 1.40 4.99
N GLN A 307 10.16 2.65 5.15
CA GLN A 307 10.50 3.57 4.05
C GLN A 307 11.57 4.55 4.49
N ASN A 308 12.27 4.18 5.55
CA ASN A 308 13.42 4.89 6.05
C ASN A 308 14.68 4.05 5.82
N VAL A 309 15.83 4.68 5.93
CA VAL A 309 17.14 4.02 5.76
C VAL A 309 18.05 4.44 6.90
N ASP A 310 18.96 3.55 7.26
CA ASP A 310 20.02 3.87 8.22
C ASP A 310 20.79 5.13 7.75
N PRO A 311 20.92 6.16 8.57
CA PRO A 311 21.67 7.37 8.20
C PRO A 311 23.12 7.11 7.77
N ASP A 312 23.73 6.02 8.23
CA ASP A 312 25.12 5.65 7.92
C ASP A 312 25.25 4.73 6.70
N CYS A 313 24.14 4.30 6.08
CA CYS A 313 24.16 3.31 5.00
C CYS A 313 24.73 3.81 3.65
N GLY A 314 24.94 5.11 3.48
CA GLY A 314 25.40 5.72 2.23
C GLY A 314 24.31 5.90 1.15
N TYR A 315 23.08 5.48 1.41
CA TYR A 315 21.92 5.65 0.49
C TYR A 315 21.07 6.87 0.87
N LEU A 316 21.32 7.49 2.02
CA LEU A 316 20.67 8.73 2.43
C LEU A 316 21.39 9.93 1.81
N ILE A 317 20.76 10.59 0.87
CA ILE A 317 21.36 11.68 0.11
C ILE A 317 20.73 13.02 0.50
N LYS A 318 21.57 13.94 0.96
CA LYS A 318 21.17 15.33 1.25
C LYS A 318 21.41 16.19 0.00
N GLY A 319 20.32 16.75 -0.52
CA GLY A 319 20.35 17.79 -1.57
C GLY A 319 19.66 19.05 -1.03
N SER A 320 18.74 19.63 -1.82
CA SER A 320 17.79 20.62 -1.30
C SER A 320 16.81 20.04 -0.29
N TRP A 321 16.70 18.73 -0.27
CA TRP A 321 15.84 17.90 0.56
C TRP A 321 16.54 16.55 0.80
N TRP A 322 16.00 15.70 1.68
CA TRP A 322 16.49 14.33 1.83
C TRP A 322 15.87 13.41 0.80
N GLY A 323 16.66 12.54 0.20
CA GLY A 323 16.24 11.55 -0.78
C GLY A 323 17.00 10.25 -0.66
N THR A 324 16.41 9.17 -1.20
CA THR A 324 16.98 7.82 -1.25
C THR A 324 16.76 7.21 -2.63
N PRO A 325 17.65 6.32 -3.12
CA PRO A 325 17.42 5.57 -4.34
C PRO A 325 16.46 4.38 -4.16
N GLU A 326 15.95 4.15 -2.96
CA GLU A 326 15.04 3.05 -2.65
C GLU A 326 13.79 3.09 -3.54
N ASN A 327 13.49 1.96 -4.18
CA ASN A 327 12.33 1.79 -5.03
C ASN A 327 11.03 1.80 -4.24
N ARG A 328 9.99 2.40 -4.80
CA ARG A 328 8.66 2.35 -4.21
C ARG A 328 7.88 1.16 -4.74
N ILE A 329 7.76 0.10 -3.96
CA ILE A 329 6.93 -1.06 -4.31
C ILE A 329 5.46 -0.61 -4.36
N VAL A 330 4.80 -0.90 -5.49
CA VAL A 330 3.37 -0.64 -5.71
C VAL A 330 2.55 -1.90 -5.45
N PHE A 331 3.04 -3.05 -5.92
CA PHE A 331 2.44 -4.36 -5.68
C PHE A 331 3.50 -5.33 -5.20
N ARG A 332 3.24 -6.01 -4.08
CA ARG A 332 4.05 -7.13 -3.61
C ARG A 332 3.19 -8.38 -3.40
N TYR A 333 3.81 -9.53 -3.48
CA TYR A 333 3.09 -10.80 -3.52
C TYR A 333 2.27 -11.08 -2.25
N ALA A 334 2.70 -10.60 -1.09
CA ALA A 334 1.92 -10.71 0.15
C ALA A 334 0.56 -10.00 0.07
N ASP A 335 0.47 -8.85 -0.63
CA ASP A 335 -0.79 -8.14 -0.86
C ASP A 335 -1.76 -9.02 -1.66
N VAL A 336 -1.28 -9.63 -2.75
CA VAL A 336 -2.06 -10.56 -3.58
C VAL A 336 -2.57 -11.76 -2.78
N LEU A 337 -1.73 -12.35 -1.92
CA LEU A 337 -2.13 -13.47 -1.07
C LEU A 337 -3.23 -13.09 -0.09
N LEU A 338 -3.18 -11.89 0.48
CA LEU A 338 -4.19 -11.38 1.40
C LEU A 338 -5.49 -11.01 0.70
N GLU A 339 -5.43 -10.43 -0.50
CA GLU A 339 -6.60 -10.17 -1.33
C GLU A 339 -7.29 -11.47 -1.76
N ARG A 340 -6.51 -12.50 -2.13
CA ARG A 340 -7.04 -13.86 -2.38
C ARG A 340 -7.70 -14.44 -1.14
N ALA A 341 -7.04 -14.36 0.03
CA ALA A 341 -7.59 -14.88 1.28
C ALA A 341 -8.92 -14.20 1.63
N GLU A 342 -9.01 -12.88 1.47
CA GLU A 342 -10.25 -12.14 1.67
C GLU A 342 -11.37 -12.62 0.72
N ALA A 343 -11.07 -12.78 -0.56
CA ALA A 343 -12.04 -13.24 -1.55
C ALA A 343 -12.55 -14.65 -1.25
N LEU A 344 -11.67 -15.57 -0.86
CA LEU A 344 -12.04 -16.93 -0.47
C LEU A 344 -12.95 -16.97 0.76
N VAL A 345 -12.66 -16.14 1.77
CA VAL A 345 -13.52 -16.03 2.96
C VAL A 345 -14.88 -15.42 2.60
N GLN A 346 -14.92 -14.39 1.77
CA GLN A 346 -16.17 -13.73 1.38
C GLN A 346 -17.03 -14.61 0.47
N LEU A 347 -16.44 -15.43 -0.39
CA LEU A 347 -17.17 -16.42 -1.21
C LEU A 347 -17.84 -17.50 -0.34
N ASN A 348 -17.21 -17.86 0.78
CA ASN A 348 -17.72 -18.88 1.72
C ASN A 348 -18.18 -20.19 1.03
N ASP A 349 -17.42 -20.64 0.06
CA ASP A 349 -17.69 -21.79 -0.80
C ASP A 349 -16.94 -23.07 -0.39
N GLY A 350 -16.52 -23.16 0.88
CA GLY A 350 -15.80 -24.29 1.46
C GLY A 350 -14.27 -24.14 1.44
N ARG A 351 -13.73 -22.98 1.02
CA ARG A 351 -12.28 -22.73 0.92
C ARG A 351 -11.71 -21.83 2.05
N ILE A 352 -12.38 -21.75 3.20
CA ILE A 352 -11.86 -20.97 4.34
C ILE A 352 -10.50 -21.51 4.81
N ASP A 353 -10.30 -22.83 4.80
CA ASP A 353 -9.01 -23.42 5.18
C ASP A 353 -7.86 -23.01 4.22
N GLU A 354 -8.15 -22.85 2.91
CA GLU A 354 -7.19 -22.27 1.95
C GLU A 354 -6.82 -20.83 2.34
N ALA A 355 -7.81 -20.00 2.67
CA ALA A 355 -7.59 -18.62 3.10
C ALA A 355 -6.70 -18.53 4.36
N ILE A 356 -6.98 -19.36 5.36
CA ILE A 356 -6.17 -19.45 6.58
C ILE A 356 -4.76 -19.97 6.27
N GLY A 357 -4.63 -20.89 5.30
CA GLY A 357 -3.34 -21.36 4.80
C GLY A 357 -2.47 -20.23 4.23
N LEU A 358 -3.07 -19.29 3.49
CA LEU A 358 -2.37 -18.10 2.96
C LEU A 358 -1.92 -17.17 4.09
N VAL A 359 -2.77 -16.91 5.07
CA VAL A 359 -2.39 -16.16 6.29
C VAL A 359 -1.23 -16.86 7.00
N ASN A 360 -1.30 -18.19 7.18
CA ASN A 360 -0.25 -18.95 7.83
C ASN A 360 1.09 -18.94 7.07
N LYS A 361 1.05 -18.82 5.72
CA LYS A 361 2.29 -18.65 4.91
C LYS A 361 2.99 -17.34 5.30
N LEU A 362 2.26 -16.24 5.44
CA LEU A 362 2.82 -14.94 5.87
C LEU A 362 3.35 -15.01 7.31
N ARG A 363 2.62 -15.61 8.22
CA ARG A 363 3.01 -15.74 9.62
C ARG A 363 4.25 -16.63 9.80
N THR A 364 4.38 -17.69 8.98
CA THR A 364 5.58 -18.55 8.95
C THR A 364 6.79 -17.74 8.50
N ARG A 365 6.67 -16.94 7.44
CA ARG A 365 7.72 -16.03 6.98
C ARG A 365 8.10 -15.02 8.07
N ALA A 366 7.09 -14.37 8.70
CA ALA A 366 7.32 -13.39 9.76
C ALA A 366 8.08 -13.99 10.96
N LYS A 367 7.78 -15.23 11.32
CA LYS A 367 8.50 -15.98 12.38
C LYS A 367 9.98 -16.17 12.07
N GLN A 368 10.34 -16.24 10.80
CA GLN A 368 11.73 -16.45 10.33
C GLN A 368 12.46 -15.13 10.10
N SER A 369 11.74 -14.00 10.05
CA SER A 369 12.27 -12.67 9.73
C SER A 369 12.90 -12.00 10.97
N LEU A 370 13.90 -12.63 11.55
CA LEU A 370 14.57 -12.13 12.75
C LEU A 370 15.97 -11.55 12.47
N GLY A 371 16.40 -11.49 11.22
CA GLY A 371 17.78 -11.12 10.84
C GLY A 371 18.34 -9.93 11.61
N VAL A 372 17.83 -8.72 11.35
CA VAL A 372 18.32 -7.48 11.96
C VAL A 372 17.84 -7.25 13.41
N ILE A 373 16.87 -8.03 13.89
CA ILE A 373 16.28 -7.92 15.24
C ILE A 373 16.59 -9.15 16.12
N SER A 374 17.51 -10.01 15.71
CA SER A 374 17.79 -11.29 16.39
C SER A 374 18.26 -11.13 17.83
N ASN A 375 18.84 -10.00 18.18
CA ASN A 375 19.33 -9.68 19.52
C ASN A 375 18.34 -8.83 20.36
N TYR A 376 17.19 -8.44 19.81
CA TYR A 376 16.29 -7.48 20.47
C TYR A 376 15.72 -7.98 21.79
N GLU A 377 15.42 -9.27 21.92
CA GLU A 377 14.97 -9.84 23.20
C GLU A 377 16.05 -9.79 24.25
N THR A 378 17.33 -10.06 23.88
CA THR A 378 18.46 -10.10 24.78
C THR A 378 18.90 -8.68 25.18
N ASP A 379 19.02 -7.78 24.19
CA ASP A 379 19.68 -6.48 24.40
C ASP A 379 18.69 -5.39 24.87
N TYR A 380 17.41 -5.51 24.48
CA TYR A 380 16.41 -4.47 24.76
C TYR A 380 15.21 -4.96 25.57
N GLY A 381 15.17 -6.27 25.92
CA GLY A 381 14.13 -6.84 26.77
C GLY A 381 12.74 -6.91 26.15
N VAL A 382 12.63 -6.82 24.80
CA VAL A 382 11.36 -7.03 24.11
C VAL A 382 10.97 -8.51 24.14
N ARG A 383 9.70 -8.82 23.87
CA ARG A 383 9.19 -10.20 23.86
C ARG A 383 8.50 -10.48 22.54
N MET A 384 9.13 -11.30 21.69
CA MET A 384 8.61 -11.68 20.39
C MET A 384 7.92 -13.03 20.43
N ASN A 385 6.69 -13.12 19.94
CA ASN A 385 6.00 -14.41 19.78
C ASN A 385 5.02 -14.36 18.63
N ILE A 386 5.12 -15.31 17.71
CA ILE A 386 4.21 -15.48 16.59
C ILE A 386 4.00 -16.97 16.29
N SER A 387 2.77 -17.36 16.04
CA SER A 387 2.41 -18.71 15.62
C SER A 387 1.38 -18.71 14.50
N THR A 388 1.20 -19.87 13.88
CA THR A 388 0.19 -20.09 12.85
C THR A 388 -1.15 -20.48 13.46
N TYR A 389 -2.24 -20.12 12.79
CA TYR A 389 -3.59 -20.53 13.14
C TYR A 389 -3.77 -22.04 12.92
N LYS A 390 -4.49 -22.70 13.83
CA LYS A 390 -4.81 -24.13 13.80
C LYS A 390 -6.29 -24.34 14.00
N GLY A 391 -6.84 -25.40 13.41
CA GLY A 391 -8.27 -25.70 13.50
C GLY A 391 -9.09 -25.05 12.40
N SER A 392 -10.42 -25.18 12.48
CA SER A 392 -11.37 -24.64 11.53
C SER A 392 -12.01 -23.37 12.08
N TYR A 393 -12.35 -22.45 11.20
CA TYR A 393 -12.91 -21.15 11.53
C TYR A 393 -14.21 -20.94 10.71
N ASP A 394 -15.21 -20.32 11.32
CA ASP A 394 -16.34 -19.82 10.55
C ASP A 394 -15.96 -18.58 9.72
N GLN A 395 -16.85 -18.17 8.83
CA GLN A 395 -16.60 -17.04 7.92
C GLN A 395 -16.26 -15.74 8.67
N ALA A 396 -16.99 -15.44 9.75
CA ALA A 396 -16.81 -14.19 10.50
C ALA A 396 -15.47 -14.17 11.25
N GLN A 397 -15.08 -15.29 11.83
CA GLN A 397 -13.77 -15.45 12.46
C GLN A 397 -12.63 -15.37 11.44
N ALA A 398 -12.74 -16.09 10.32
CA ALA A 398 -11.76 -16.08 9.25
C ALA A 398 -11.57 -14.68 8.65
N LEU A 399 -12.66 -13.92 8.46
CA LEU A 399 -12.59 -12.55 7.97
C LEU A 399 -11.84 -11.62 8.95
N LYS A 400 -12.08 -11.74 10.27
CA LYS A 400 -11.33 -11.00 11.28
C LYS A 400 -9.83 -11.34 11.25
N ILE A 401 -9.51 -12.63 11.08
CA ILE A 401 -8.12 -13.10 10.96
C ILE A 401 -7.45 -12.46 9.74
N VAL A 402 -8.07 -12.54 8.57
CA VAL A 402 -7.51 -11.98 7.32
C VAL A 402 -7.35 -10.46 7.44
N LYS A 403 -8.34 -9.74 7.95
CA LYS A 403 -8.27 -8.28 8.15
C LYS A 403 -7.16 -7.87 9.13
N MET A 404 -6.95 -8.63 10.21
CA MET A 404 -5.86 -8.38 11.16
C MET A 404 -4.50 -8.67 10.53
N GLU A 405 -4.37 -9.81 9.84
CA GLU A 405 -3.11 -10.14 9.16
C GLU A 405 -2.76 -9.09 8.10
N ARG A 406 -3.75 -8.63 7.30
CA ARG A 406 -3.56 -7.55 6.35
C ARG A 406 -3.10 -6.25 7.03
N ARG A 407 -3.65 -5.93 8.19
CA ARG A 407 -3.28 -4.75 8.96
C ARG A 407 -1.82 -4.78 9.41
N VAL A 408 -1.34 -5.91 9.93
CA VAL A 408 0.04 -6.01 10.44
C VAL A 408 1.05 -6.24 9.30
N GLU A 409 0.69 -7.00 8.28
CA GLU A 409 1.55 -7.25 7.13
C GLU A 409 1.76 -6.00 6.27
N MET A 410 0.67 -5.30 5.93
CA MET A 410 0.68 -4.10 5.08
C MET A 410 0.78 -2.79 5.89
N GLY A 411 1.05 -2.88 7.19
CA GLY A 411 1.21 -1.71 8.05
C GLY A 411 2.23 -0.72 7.49
N MET A 412 1.94 0.57 7.50
CA MET A 412 2.76 1.66 6.96
C MET A 412 3.03 1.58 5.43
N GLU A 413 2.17 0.89 4.66
CA GLU A 413 2.22 0.85 3.19
C GLU A 413 1.05 1.58 2.52
N SER A 414 0.32 2.42 3.27
CA SER A 414 -0.75 3.32 2.80
C SER A 414 -2.04 2.61 2.34
N GLU A 415 -2.28 1.35 2.72
CA GLU A 415 -3.46 0.60 2.27
C GLU A 415 -4.64 0.67 3.27
N ARG A 416 -4.38 0.81 4.58
CA ARG A 416 -5.41 0.67 5.64
C ARG A 416 -6.64 1.55 5.46
N PHE A 417 -6.48 2.83 5.13
CA PHE A 417 -7.60 3.74 4.93
C PHE A 417 -8.51 3.27 3.79
N PHE A 418 -7.92 2.89 2.67
CA PHE A 418 -8.65 2.43 1.50
C PHE A 418 -9.34 1.08 1.73
N ASP A 419 -8.74 0.19 2.51
CA ASP A 419 -9.38 -1.05 2.94
C ASP A 419 -10.63 -0.77 3.78
N LEU A 420 -10.55 0.14 4.74
CA LEU A 420 -11.68 0.54 5.58
C LEU A 420 -12.82 1.15 4.75
N VAL A 421 -12.50 1.98 3.77
CA VAL A 421 -13.48 2.58 2.85
C VAL A 421 -14.13 1.49 2.00
N ARG A 422 -13.34 0.59 1.42
CA ARG A 422 -13.82 -0.53 0.61
C ARG A 422 -14.73 -1.48 1.41
N TRP A 423 -14.38 -1.77 2.66
CA TRP A 423 -15.21 -2.60 3.54
C TRP A 423 -16.47 -1.89 4.08
N GLY A 424 -16.60 -0.58 3.89
CA GLY A 424 -17.69 0.22 4.44
C GLY A 424 -17.56 0.48 5.95
N GLU A 425 -16.38 0.28 6.53
CA GLU A 425 -16.10 0.34 7.97
C GLU A 425 -15.42 1.65 8.41
N ALA A 426 -15.08 2.54 7.48
CA ALA A 426 -14.22 3.69 7.76
C ALA A 426 -14.79 4.61 8.86
N ALA A 427 -16.09 4.92 8.83
CA ALA A 427 -16.69 5.83 9.79
C ALA A 427 -16.64 5.25 11.24
N ASP A 428 -16.99 3.99 11.41
CA ASP A 428 -17.05 3.35 12.72
C ASP A 428 -15.64 3.16 13.30
N VAL A 429 -14.71 2.64 12.48
CA VAL A 429 -13.34 2.37 12.91
C VAL A 429 -12.58 3.66 13.19
N LEU A 430 -12.67 4.68 12.31
CA LEU A 430 -11.90 5.91 12.47
C LEU A 430 -12.45 6.81 13.59
N ASN A 431 -13.77 6.89 13.79
CA ASN A 431 -14.30 7.67 14.93
C ASN A 431 -13.91 7.03 16.29
N LYS A 432 -13.91 5.70 16.37
CA LYS A 432 -13.39 4.99 17.55
C LYS A 432 -11.91 5.26 17.74
N TYR A 433 -11.11 5.14 16.68
CA TYR A 433 -9.68 5.42 16.67
C TYR A 433 -9.38 6.86 17.15
N TYR A 434 -10.06 7.89 16.65
CA TYR A 434 -9.85 9.26 17.07
C TYR A 434 -10.15 9.47 18.56
N ALA A 435 -11.20 8.84 19.07
CA ALA A 435 -11.55 8.93 20.48
C ALA A 435 -10.52 8.25 21.40
N GLU A 436 -9.93 7.14 20.95
CA GLU A 436 -8.91 6.38 21.69
C GLU A 436 -7.55 7.08 21.65
N GLU A 437 -7.10 7.56 20.49
CA GLU A 437 -5.78 8.20 20.31
C GLU A 437 -5.73 9.67 20.79
N ALA A 438 -6.85 10.30 21.09
CA ALA A 438 -6.89 11.71 21.48
C ALA A 438 -6.13 12.03 22.79
N SER A 439 -5.91 11.04 23.65
CA SER A 439 -5.09 11.16 24.86
C SER A 439 -3.60 11.29 24.54
N ASP A 440 -3.14 10.56 23.55
CA ASP A 440 -1.71 10.47 23.18
C ASP A 440 -1.33 11.46 22.07
N CYS A 441 -2.27 11.72 21.16
CA CYS A 441 -2.10 12.60 20.03
C CYS A 441 -3.18 13.68 19.99
N SER A 442 -2.88 14.86 20.47
CA SER A 442 -3.86 15.94 20.62
C SER A 442 -4.50 16.41 19.31
N ILE A 443 -3.91 16.09 18.15
CA ILE A 443 -4.50 16.38 16.84
C ILE A 443 -5.86 15.70 16.63
N TYR A 444 -6.12 14.60 17.32
CA TYR A 444 -7.37 13.83 17.17
C TYR A 444 -8.50 14.31 18.10
N LYS A 445 -8.24 15.25 19.01
CA LYS A 445 -9.20 15.70 20.02
C LYS A 445 -10.54 16.14 19.44
N ASP A 446 -10.52 16.83 18.29
CA ASP A 446 -11.70 17.32 17.61
C ASP A 446 -11.93 16.64 16.24
N ALA A 447 -11.18 15.57 15.97
CA ALA A 447 -11.28 14.84 14.71
C ALA A 447 -12.59 14.07 14.61
N LYS A 448 -13.22 14.13 13.44
CA LYS A 448 -14.46 13.42 13.16
C LYS A 448 -14.50 12.95 11.71
N PHE A 449 -14.78 11.66 11.54
CA PHE A 449 -15.09 11.10 10.23
C PHE A 449 -16.60 11.13 10.00
N THR A 450 -17.03 11.82 8.97
CA THR A 450 -18.46 11.91 8.59
C THR A 450 -18.73 10.91 7.48
N LYS A 451 -19.56 9.89 7.77
CA LYS A 451 -20.00 8.87 6.81
C LYS A 451 -20.65 9.52 5.58
N ASN A 452 -20.43 8.97 4.41
CA ASN A 452 -20.87 9.46 3.10
C ASN A 452 -20.25 10.81 2.68
N LYS A 453 -19.17 11.24 3.36
CA LYS A 453 -18.46 12.48 3.05
C LYS A 453 -16.94 12.30 3.02
N ASN A 454 -16.37 11.66 4.04
CA ASN A 454 -14.92 11.65 4.24
C ASN A 454 -14.23 10.41 3.65
N GLU A 455 -14.99 9.49 3.03
CA GLU A 455 -14.44 8.31 2.34
C GLU A 455 -13.61 8.70 1.12
N TYR A 456 -13.95 9.83 0.49
CA TYR A 456 -13.30 10.32 -0.72
C TYR A 456 -12.94 11.79 -0.61
N LEU A 457 -11.90 12.19 -1.32
CA LEU A 457 -11.50 13.59 -1.43
C LEU A 457 -12.51 14.35 -2.31
N PRO A 458 -12.78 15.64 -2.02
CA PRO A 458 -13.58 16.48 -2.88
C PRO A 458 -12.83 16.79 -4.18
N ILE A 459 -13.55 16.86 -5.29
CA ILE A 459 -13.00 17.35 -6.56
C ILE A 459 -12.40 18.75 -6.33
N PRO A 460 -11.20 19.04 -6.85
CA PRO A 460 -10.59 20.37 -6.70
C PRO A 460 -11.47 21.46 -7.26
N PHE A 461 -11.58 22.58 -6.56
CA PHE A 461 -12.45 23.69 -6.97
C PHE A 461 -12.13 24.22 -8.38
N SER A 462 -10.86 24.23 -8.77
CA SER A 462 -10.40 24.61 -10.11
C SER A 462 -10.88 23.70 -11.24
N GLN A 463 -11.48 22.55 -10.90
CA GLN A 463 -12.00 21.57 -11.86
C GLN A 463 -13.54 21.54 -11.90
N ILE A 464 -14.18 22.42 -11.15
CA ILE A 464 -15.63 22.60 -11.12
C ILE A 464 -15.90 23.89 -11.88
N SER A 465 -16.36 23.78 -13.10
CA SER A 465 -16.71 24.92 -13.96
C SER A 465 -18.22 25.05 -14.09
#